data_d3652dbe086a4f22c3952d256ef50d33
#
_entry.id   d3652dbe086a4f22c3952d256ef50d33
#
_cell.length_a   1.000
_cell.length_b   1.000
_cell.length_c   1.000
_cell.angle_alpha   90.00
_cell.angle_beta   90.00
_cell.angle_gamma   90.00
#
_symmetry.space_group_name_H-M   'P 1'
#
loop_
_entity.id
_entity.type
_entity.pdbx_description
1 polymer ?
#
loop_
_entity_poly.entity_id
_entity_poly.type
_entity_poly.pdbx_seq_one_letter_code
_entity_poly.pdbx_strand_id
1 'polypeptide(L)' 'MYYTGIDLHKKTSFITTIDARGKIVTRANLQNVEEVILAYFTTLGGETKIVIESMASG' A
#
# COMPACT_ATOMS: atom_id res chain seq x y z
N MET A 1 -9.05 -10.76 -5.78
CA MET A 1 -9.12 -9.57 -4.91
C MET A 1 -7.86 -9.49 -4.05
N TYR A 2 -7.21 -8.36 -4.07
CA TYR A 2 -6.07 -8.12 -3.21
C TYR A 2 -6.49 -7.33 -1.98
N TYR A 3 -5.63 -7.35 -0.99
CA TYR A 3 -5.81 -6.56 0.24
C TYR A 3 -4.51 -5.81 0.46
N THR A 4 -4.60 -4.49 0.53
CA THR A 4 -3.43 -3.63 0.64
C THR A 4 -3.47 -2.85 1.93
N GLY A 5 -2.43 -3.01 2.73
CA GLY A 5 -2.25 -2.22 3.94
C GLY A 5 -1.25 -1.11 3.68
N ILE A 6 -1.60 0.09 4.10
CA ILE A 6 -0.72 1.25 3.97
C ILE A 6 -0.40 1.78 5.35
N ASP A 7 0.88 1.72 5.71
CA ASP A 7 1.38 2.28 6.95
C ASP A 7 1.93 3.66 6.64
N LEU A 8 1.15 4.68 7.02
CA LEU A 8 1.41 6.05 6.62
C LEU A 8 2.38 6.72 7.58
N HIS A 9 3.52 7.12 7.08
CA HIS A 9 4.50 7.90 7.82
C HIS A 9 4.55 9.32 7.28
N LYS A 10 5.37 10.15 7.89
CA LYS A 10 5.40 11.57 7.58
C LYS A 10 5.74 11.87 6.12
N LYS A 11 6.75 11.19 5.58
CA LYS A 11 7.22 11.44 4.22
C LYS A 11 7.09 10.22 3.31
N THR A 12 6.90 9.07 3.89
CA THR A 12 6.84 7.81 3.15
C THR A 12 5.68 6.97 3.63
N SER A 13 5.30 6.01 2.81
CA SER A 13 4.31 5.01 3.18
C SER A 13 4.88 3.63 2.92
N PHE A 14 4.71 2.73 3.87
CA PHE A 14 5.07 1.34 3.67
C PHE A 14 3.83 0.58 3.26
N ILE A 15 3.85 0.03 2.06
CA ILE A 15 2.67 -0.58 1.44
C ILE A 15 2.90 -2.06 1.28
N THR A 16 1.96 -2.86 1.76
CA THR A 16 2.00 -4.31 1.63
C THR A 16 0.70 -4.78 1.01
N THR A 17 0.80 -5.55 -0.04
CA THR A 17 -0.35 -6.15 -0.71
C THR A 17 -0.28 -7.66 -0.59
N ILE A 18 -1.40 -8.25 -0.17
CA ILE A 18 -1.54 -9.69 -0.08
C ILE A 18 -2.67 -10.15 -0.99
N ASP A 19 -2.63 -11.43 -1.37
CA ASP A 19 -3.71 -12.03 -2.14
C ASP A 19 -4.81 -12.56 -1.21
N ALA A 20 -5.83 -13.16 -1.80
CA ALA A 20 -6.97 -13.68 -1.04
C ALA A 20 -6.58 -14.80 -0.08
N ARG A 21 -5.42 -15.40 -0.27
CA ARG A 21 -4.91 -16.46 0.59
C ARG A 21 -4.05 -15.92 1.73
N GLY A 22 -3.81 -14.62 1.74
CA GLY A 22 -2.96 -14.01 2.73
C GLY A 22 -1.48 -14.02 2.38
N LYS A 23 -1.14 -14.41 1.17
CA LYS A 23 0.24 -14.46 0.73
C LYS A 23 0.68 -13.08 0.23
N ILE A 24 1.88 -12.66 0.60
CA ILE A 24 2.41 -11.37 0.17
C ILE A 24 2.67 -11.38 -1.33
N VAL A 25 2.04 -10.45 -2.03
CA VAL A 25 2.22 -10.26 -3.46
C VAL A 25 3.34 -9.27 -3.72
N THR A 26 3.32 -8.15 -3.01
CA THR A 26 4.33 -7.11 -3.18
C THR A 26 4.39 -6.21 -1.96
N ARG A 27 5.54 -5.63 -1.73
CA ARG A 27 5.75 -4.63 -0.69
C ARG A 27 6.61 -3.52 -1.24
N ALA A 28 6.37 -2.32 -0.76
CA ALA A 28 7.16 -1.17 -1.20
C ALA A 28 7.15 -0.09 -0.12
N ASN A 29 8.25 0.64 -0.04
CA ASN A 29 8.34 1.83 0.80
C ASN A 29 8.42 3.01 -0.17
N LEU A 30 7.34 3.77 -0.24
CA LEU A 30 7.18 4.80 -1.26
C LEU A 30 7.08 6.19 -0.63
N GLN A 31 7.56 7.18 -1.37
CA GLN A 31 7.37 8.57 -0.97
C GLN A 31 5.88 8.92 -1.07
N ASN A 32 5.43 9.79 -0.17
CA ASN A 32 4.03 10.22 -0.15
C ASN A 32 3.76 11.23 -1.26
N VAL A 33 3.96 10.79 -2.48
CA VAL A 33 3.71 11.56 -3.69
C VAL A 33 2.63 10.83 -4.46
N GLU A 34 1.57 11.55 -4.83
CA GLU A 34 0.41 10.94 -5.47
C GLU A 34 0.79 10.09 -6.68
N GLU A 35 1.67 10.62 -7.54
CA GLU A 35 2.07 9.90 -8.75
C GLU A 35 2.75 8.57 -8.45
N VAL A 36 3.57 8.55 -7.40
CA VAL A 36 4.28 7.34 -6.98
C VAL A 36 3.30 6.29 -6.46
N ILE A 37 2.36 6.74 -5.63
CA ILE A 37 1.35 5.85 -5.05
C ILE A 37 0.43 5.30 -6.15
N LEU A 38 0.00 6.16 -7.06
CA LEU A 38 -0.85 5.73 -8.18
C LEU A 38 -0.12 4.73 -9.07
N ALA A 39 1.16 4.93 -9.31
CA ALA A 39 1.94 4.00 -10.12
C ALA A 39 1.98 2.61 -9.47
N TYR A 40 2.08 2.55 -8.15
CA TYR A 40 2.04 1.28 -7.44
C TYR A 40 0.74 0.52 -7.74
N PHE A 41 -0.39 1.19 -7.60
CA PHE A 41 -1.68 0.54 -7.80
C PHE A 41 -1.94 0.22 -9.27
N THR A 42 -1.46 1.06 -10.17
CA THR A 42 -1.56 0.78 -11.59
C THR A 42 -0.78 -0.48 -11.97
N THR A 43 0.41 -0.61 -11.42
CA THR A 43 1.26 -1.78 -11.67
C THR A 43 0.66 -3.05 -11.07
N LEU A 44 0.00 -2.91 -9.92
CA LEU A 44 -0.66 -4.03 -9.27
C LEU A 44 -1.72 -4.68 -10.17
N GLY A 45 -2.46 -3.86 -10.88
CA GLY A 45 -3.37 -4.32 -11.94
C GLY A 45 -4.48 -5.25 -11.47
N GLY A 46 -5.30 -4.81 -10.55
CA GLY A 46 -6.42 -5.60 -10.08
C GLY A 46 -7.16 -4.86 -9.01
N GLU A 47 -8.25 -5.44 -8.54
CA GLU A 47 -9.00 -4.84 -7.46
C GLU A 47 -8.32 -5.12 -6.14
N THR A 48 -8.26 -4.10 -5.30
CA THR A 48 -7.71 -4.24 -3.96
C THR A 48 -8.56 -3.48 -2.96
N LYS A 49 -8.69 -4.05 -1.78
CA LYS A 49 -9.24 -3.33 -0.64
C LYS A 49 -8.07 -2.68 0.08
N ILE A 50 -8.25 -1.42 0.45
CA ILE A 50 -7.17 -0.65 1.05
C ILE A 50 -7.52 -0.34 2.49
N VAL A 51 -6.57 -0.62 3.38
CA VAL A 51 -6.66 -0.25 4.79
C VAL A 51 -5.48 0.66 5.08
N ILE A 52 -5.77 1.86 5.55
CA ILE A 52 -4.75 2.85 5.86
C ILE A 52 -4.64 2.99 7.37
N GLU A 53 -3.41 2.85 7.88
CA GLU A 53 -3.12 3.12 9.27
C GLU A 53 -2.09 4.23 9.32
N SER A 54 -2.36 5.24 10.11
CA SER A 54 -1.40 6.29 10.36
C SER A 54 -0.88 6.17 11.78
N MET A 55 0.37 6.57 11.98
CA MET A 55 0.95 6.60 13.32
C MET A 55 0.26 7.67 14.13
N ALA A 56 -0.56 7.24 15.07
CA ALA A 56 -1.33 8.18 15.88
C ALA A 56 -0.45 9.11 16.68
N SER A 57 0.70 8.65 17.08
CA SER A 57 1.65 9.45 17.84
C SER A 57 2.61 10.20 16.96
N GLY A 58 2.37 10.09 15.72
CA GLY A 58 3.23 10.61 14.66
C GLY A 58 3.95 11.76 15.03
#